data_0c70b475cdb879ec39c1d8655877d8e7
#
_entry.id   0c70b475cdb879ec39c1d8655877d8e7
#
_cell.length_a   1.000
_cell.length_b   1.000
_cell.length_c   1.000
_cell.angle_alpha   90.00
_cell.angle_beta   90.00
_cell.angle_gamma   90.00
#
_symmetry.space_group_name_H-M   'P 1'
#
loop_
_entity.id
_entity.type
_entity.pdbx_description
1 polymer ?
#
loop_
_entity_poly.entity_id
_entity_poly.type
_entity_poly.pdbx_seq_one_letter_code
_entity_poly.pdbx_strand_id
1 'polypeptide(L)'
;MIYYMLIYAIKRYAVKYIPHIIALTGIVSLVVYVEWFPYKYLTGEKGIYGITTLFRWIPYFVFMLFGSWMGLKRKDLKFHAVFDFLKMIASLLFFYGIQFAAMKYAVVAPYQIITLLPLMGIVYYFYKWCHAKFWEKLYSKKIGYTIILTISGLCLESYLIQYSVFTTKMNVIFPLNLPIMVIIVLLASFLCKCLSRLFSQTFGEGNYNWKEVVKLY
;
A
#
# COMPACT_ATOMS: atom_id res chain seq x y z
N MET A 1 3.81 15.15 -4.97
CA MET A 1 3.17 16.49 -4.87
C MET A 1 2.22 16.77 -6.04
N ILE A 2 2.63 16.61 -7.30
CA ILE A 2 1.81 16.85 -8.51
C ILE A 2 0.47 16.09 -8.47
N TYR A 3 0.44 14.83 -8.08
CA TYR A 3 -0.81 14.05 -8.00
C TYR A 3 -1.83 14.62 -7.03
N TYR A 4 -1.41 15.12 -5.87
CA TYR A 4 -2.32 15.73 -4.92
C TYR A 4 -2.98 16.99 -5.50
N MET A 5 -2.22 17.80 -6.24
CA MET A 5 -2.76 18.99 -6.94
C MET A 5 -3.78 18.58 -8.01
N LEU A 6 -3.44 17.57 -8.83
CA LEU A 6 -4.34 17.05 -9.85
C LEU A 6 -5.62 16.48 -9.24
N ILE A 7 -5.51 15.67 -8.19
CA ILE A 7 -6.67 15.09 -7.51
C ILE A 7 -7.53 16.18 -6.87
N TYR A 8 -6.91 17.20 -6.28
CA TYR A 8 -7.63 18.34 -5.72
C TYR A 8 -8.41 19.06 -6.81
N ALA A 9 -7.80 19.37 -7.94
CA ALA A 9 -8.46 20.00 -9.08
C ALA A 9 -9.61 19.13 -9.63
N ILE A 10 -9.39 17.82 -9.81
CA ILE A 10 -10.43 16.88 -10.25
C ILE A 10 -11.58 16.82 -9.25
N LYS A 11 -11.31 16.80 -7.93
CA LYS A 11 -12.35 16.84 -6.90
C LYS A 11 -13.13 18.14 -6.91
N ARG A 12 -12.50 19.24 -7.22
CA ARG A 12 -13.16 20.56 -7.24
C ARG A 12 -14.02 20.78 -8.48
N TYR A 13 -13.55 20.34 -9.66
CA TYR A 13 -14.16 20.70 -10.94
C TYR A 13 -14.80 19.53 -11.69
N ALA A 14 -14.41 18.29 -11.40
CA ALA A 14 -14.73 17.12 -12.21
C ALA A 14 -15.16 15.88 -11.40
N VAL A 15 -15.75 16.05 -10.21
CA VAL A 15 -16.15 14.94 -9.32
C VAL A 15 -16.99 13.89 -10.05
N LYS A 16 -17.93 14.30 -10.89
CA LYS A 16 -18.83 13.42 -11.63
C LYS A 16 -18.07 12.51 -12.62
N TYR A 17 -16.93 12.99 -13.12
CA TYR A 17 -16.13 12.30 -14.13
C TYR A 17 -15.00 11.43 -13.54
N ILE A 18 -14.84 11.36 -12.23
CA ILE A 18 -13.77 10.56 -11.57
C ILE A 18 -13.75 9.11 -12.07
N PRO A 19 -14.89 8.37 -12.15
CA PRO A 19 -14.88 6.99 -12.66
C PRO A 19 -14.38 6.89 -14.10
N HIS A 20 -14.76 7.83 -14.96
CA HIS A 20 -14.32 7.88 -16.35
C HIS A 20 -12.82 8.19 -16.46
N ILE A 21 -12.31 9.08 -15.61
CA ILE A 21 -10.88 9.42 -15.56
C ILE A 21 -10.07 8.20 -15.07
N ILE A 22 -10.58 7.45 -14.09
CA ILE A 22 -9.96 6.19 -13.63
C ILE A 22 -9.91 5.17 -14.78
N ALA A 23 -11.02 4.99 -15.49
CA ALA A 23 -11.09 4.07 -16.63
C ALA A 23 -10.11 4.50 -17.74
N LEU A 24 -10.11 5.77 -18.11
CA LEU A 24 -9.24 6.33 -19.14
C LEU A 24 -7.76 6.16 -18.78
N THR A 25 -7.37 6.56 -17.57
CA THR A 25 -5.97 6.41 -17.11
C THR A 25 -5.56 4.94 -16.96
N GLY A 26 -6.49 4.07 -16.60
CA GLY A 26 -6.28 2.61 -16.60
C GLY A 26 -6.01 2.07 -18.01
N ILE A 27 -6.82 2.47 -19.00
CA ILE A 27 -6.63 2.08 -20.41
C ILE A 27 -5.30 2.64 -20.94
N VAL A 28 -4.99 3.91 -20.68
CA VAL A 28 -3.70 4.51 -21.06
C VAL A 28 -2.54 3.74 -20.44
N SER A 29 -2.66 3.34 -19.17
CA SER A 29 -1.64 2.52 -18.49
C SER A 29 -1.44 1.17 -19.20
N LEU A 30 -2.53 0.51 -19.63
CA LEU A 30 -2.50 -0.73 -20.39
C LEU A 30 -1.80 -0.55 -21.74
N VAL A 31 -2.19 0.46 -22.51
CA VAL A 31 -1.64 0.72 -23.86
C VAL A 31 -0.14 1.03 -23.75
N VAL A 32 0.24 1.94 -22.85
CA VAL A 32 1.65 2.30 -22.65
C VAL A 32 2.47 1.08 -22.22
N TYR A 33 1.90 0.19 -21.40
CA TYR A 33 2.58 -1.01 -20.97
C TYR A 33 2.81 -1.98 -22.14
N VAL A 34 1.80 -2.21 -22.98
CA VAL A 34 1.88 -3.16 -24.10
C VAL A 34 2.83 -2.65 -25.19
N GLU A 35 2.76 -1.36 -25.52
CA GLU A 35 3.50 -0.79 -26.65
C GLU A 35 4.97 -0.46 -26.32
N TRP A 36 5.25 0.01 -25.10
CA TRP A 36 6.54 0.60 -24.76
C TRP A 36 7.41 -0.26 -23.84
N PHE A 37 6.82 -1.27 -23.19
CA PHE A 37 7.60 -2.10 -22.27
C PHE A 37 8.04 -3.41 -22.94
N PRO A 38 9.34 -3.62 -23.15
CA PRO A 38 9.83 -4.89 -23.65
C PRO A 38 9.61 -5.96 -22.58
N TYR A 39 8.85 -6.98 -22.94
CA TYR A 39 8.46 -8.12 -22.09
C TYR A 39 9.64 -8.88 -21.48
N LYS A 40 10.86 -8.71 -22.03
CA LYS A 40 12.11 -9.25 -21.48
C LYS A 40 12.37 -8.85 -20.02
N TYR A 41 11.82 -7.70 -19.60
CA TYR A 41 11.98 -7.19 -18.24
C TYR A 41 10.89 -7.63 -17.28
N LEU A 42 9.88 -8.34 -17.76
CA LEU A 42 8.72 -8.78 -16.98
C LEU A 42 8.87 -10.20 -16.46
N THR A 43 9.68 -11.01 -17.14
CA THR A 43 9.99 -12.38 -16.75
C THR A 43 11.26 -12.38 -15.91
N GLY A 44 11.16 -12.71 -14.63
CA GLY A 44 12.29 -12.88 -13.73
C GLY A 44 12.58 -11.70 -12.80
N GLU A 45 13.82 -11.30 -12.69
CA GLU A 45 14.39 -10.50 -11.60
C GLU A 45 13.84 -9.09 -11.40
N LYS A 46 13.10 -8.51 -12.34
CA LYS A 46 12.80 -7.07 -12.37
C LYS A 46 11.35 -6.67 -12.13
N GLY A 47 10.47 -7.63 -11.88
CA GLY A 47 9.06 -7.38 -11.57
C GLY A 47 8.24 -6.73 -12.70
N ILE A 48 6.94 -6.55 -12.45
CA ILE A 48 5.93 -6.09 -13.43
C ILE A 48 6.27 -4.74 -14.07
N TYR A 49 6.91 -3.85 -13.34
CA TYR A 49 7.13 -2.46 -13.78
C TYR A 49 8.52 -2.24 -14.39
N GLY A 50 9.31 -3.26 -14.58
CA GLY A 50 10.65 -3.14 -15.14
C GLY A 50 11.56 -2.21 -14.34
N ILE A 51 12.59 -1.66 -14.99
CA ILE A 51 13.59 -0.77 -14.38
C ILE A 51 13.10 0.68 -14.34
N THR A 52 12.20 1.08 -15.25
CA THR A 52 11.82 2.48 -15.42
C THR A 52 10.80 2.91 -14.38
N THR A 53 11.21 3.84 -13.51
CA THR A 53 10.34 4.44 -12.49
C THR A 53 9.20 5.27 -13.09
N LEU A 54 9.36 5.81 -14.29
CA LEU A 54 8.36 6.65 -14.96
C LEU A 54 7.04 5.92 -15.22
N PHE A 55 7.10 4.65 -15.65
CA PHE A 55 5.89 3.88 -15.88
C PHE A 55 5.05 3.69 -14.61
N ARG A 56 5.68 3.55 -13.45
CA ARG A 56 5.00 3.37 -12.16
C ARG A 56 4.09 4.55 -11.81
N TRP A 57 4.37 5.74 -12.33
CA TRP A 57 3.59 6.93 -12.03
C TRP A 57 2.15 6.80 -12.51
N ILE A 58 1.91 6.21 -13.68
CA ILE A 58 0.55 6.09 -14.23
C ILE A 58 -0.32 5.16 -13.35
N PRO A 59 0.07 3.90 -13.03
CA PRO A 59 -0.67 3.04 -12.13
C PRO A 59 -0.86 3.64 -10.73
N TYR A 60 0.16 4.30 -10.17
CA TYR A 60 0.03 4.96 -8.86
C TYR A 60 -1.02 6.07 -8.88
N PHE A 61 -1.08 6.84 -9.95
CA PHE A 61 -2.12 7.86 -10.12
C PHE A 61 -3.52 7.23 -10.19
N VAL A 62 -3.68 6.11 -10.90
CA VAL A 62 -4.94 5.36 -10.93
C VAL A 62 -5.38 4.93 -9.53
N PHE A 63 -4.46 4.38 -8.71
CA PHE A 63 -4.77 4.00 -7.33
C PHE A 63 -5.12 5.19 -6.44
N MET A 64 -4.45 6.31 -6.60
CA MET A 64 -4.76 7.53 -5.84
C MET A 64 -6.14 8.10 -6.21
N LEU A 65 -6.50 8.11 -7.50
CA LEU A 65 -7.85 8.48 -7.96
C LEU A 65 -8.91 7.53 -7.42
N PHE A 66 -8.65 6.23 -7.46
CA PHE A 66 -9.54 5.21 -6.93
C PHE A 66 -9.77 5.38 -5.42
N GLY A 67 -8.71 5.60 -4.64
CA GLY A 67 -8.82 5.90 -3.21
C GLY A 67 -9.63 7.17 -2.93
N SER A 68 -9.43 8.21 -3.74
CA SER A 68 -10.20 9.46 -3.65
C SER A 68 -11.70 9.23 -3.95
N TRP A 69 -12.01 8.44 -4.98
CA TRP A 69 -13.38 8.06 -5.33
C TRP A 69 -14.07 7.25 -4.23
N MET A 70 -13.35 6.27 -3.65
CA MET A 70 -13.84 5.49 -2.51
C MET A 70 -14.16 6.38 -1.31
N GLY A 71 -13.29 7.35 -1.00
CA GLY A 71 -13.51 8.31 0.07
C GLY A 71 -14.78 9.15 -0.12
N LEU A 72 -15.07 9.56 -1.36
CA LEU A 72 -16.30 10.29 -1.70
C LEU A 72 -17.56 9.44 -1.55
N LYS A 73 -17.48 8.15 -1.93
CA LYS A 73 -18.61 7.20 -1.86
C LYS A 73 -18.71 6.43 -0.55
N ARG A 74 -17.93 6.79 0.46
CA ARG A 74 -17.89 6.06 1.74
C ARG A 74 -19.28 5.86 2.37
N LYS A 75 -20.17 6.85 2.29
CA LYS A 75 -21.52 6.77 2.88
C LYS A 75 -22.43 5.76 2.19
N ASP A 76 -22.16 5.45 0.91
CA ASP A 76 -22.99 4.55 0.10
C ASP A 76 -22.49 3.09 0.17
N LEU A 77 -21.33 2.84 0.81
CA LEU A 77 -20.73 1.52 0.87
C LEU A 77 -21.42 0.66 1.93
N LYS A 78 -21.87 -0.52 1.53
CA LYS A 78 -22.35 -1.56 2.44
C LYS A 78 -21.15 -2.43 2.87
N PHE A 79 -21.00 -2.64 4.18
CA PHE A 79 -19.89 -3.37 4.76
C PHE A 79 -20.35 -4.75 5.24
N HIS A 80 -19.73 -5.83 4.74
CA HIS A 80 -20.03 -7.22 5.08
C HIS A 80 -18.72 -7.94 5.42
N ALA A 81 -18.38 -8.05 6.72
CA ALA A 81 -17.08 -8.55 7.19
C ALA A 81 -16.64 -9.86 6.53
N VAL A 82 -17.49 -10.89 6.52
CA VAL A 82 -17.13 -12.20 5.98
C VAL A 82 -17.04 -12.19 4.45
N PHE A 83 -18.05 -11.65 3.77
CA PHE A 83 -18.05 -11.62 2.30
C PHE A 83 -16.96 -10.71 1.73
N ASP A 84 -16.68 -9.57 2.35
CA ASP A 84 -15.62 -8.68 1.92
C ASP A 84 -14.25 -9.32 2.14
N PHE A 85 -14.06 -10.06 3.25
CA PHE A 85 -12.84 -10.84 3.49
C PHE A 85 -12.65 -11.95 2.45
N LEU A 86 -13.68 -12.74 2.17
CA LEU A 86 -13.60 -13.80 1.16
C LEU A 86 -13.30 -13.25 -0.23
N LYS A 87 -13.90 -12.13 -0.62
CA LYS A 87 -13.61 -11.46 -1.89
C LYS A 87 -12.19 -10.89 -1.93
N MET A 88 -11.67 -10.39 -0.82
CA MET A 88 -10.28 -9.97 -0.71
C MET A 88 -9.33 -11.16 -0.93
N ILE A 89 -9.58 -12.30 -0.28
CA ILE A 89 -8.77 -13.53 -0.46
C ILE A 89 -8.87 -14.04 -1.91
N ALA A 90 -10.07 -14.05 -2.50
CA ALA A 90 -10.23 -14.43 -3.90
C ALA A 90 -9.43 -13.51 -4.85
N SER A 91 -9.45 -12.21 -4.61
CA SER A 91 -8.65 -11.25 -5.37
C SER A 91 -7.14 -11.48 -5.18
N LEU A 92 -6.71 -11.84 -3.97
CA LEU A 92 -5.32 -12.16 -3.66
C LEU A 92 -4.87 -13.44 -4.39
N LEU A 93 -5.68 -14.49 -4.36
CA LEU A 93 -5.40 -15.73 -5.08
C LEU A 93 -5.32 -15.51 -6.59
N PHE A 94 -6.22 -14.69 -7.14
CA PHE A 94 -6.21 -14.35 -8.55
C PHE A 94 -4.95 -13.53 -8.92
N PHE A 95 -4.56 -12.57 -8.09
CA PHE A 95 -3.33 -11.81 -8.26
C PHE A 95 -2.10 -12.72 -8.32
N TYR A 96 -1.91 -13.56 -7.31
CA TYR A 96 -0.77 -14.48 -7.29
C TYR A 96 -0.88 -15.56 -8.36
N GLY A 97 -2.07 -16.03 -8.68
CA GLY A 97 -2.31 -17.00 -9.76
C GLY A 97 -1.78 -16.50 -11.11
N ILE A 98 -2.08 -15.25 -11.47
CA ILE A 98 -1.54 -14.63 -12.69
C ILE A 98 -0.01 -14.51 -12.61
N GLN A 99 0.54 -14.11 -11.46
CA GLN A 99 2.00 -13.99 -11.29
C GLN A 99 2.71 -15.34 -11.47
N PHE A 100 2.21 -16.40 -10.85
CA PHE A 100 2.76 -17.74 -11.01
C PHE A 100 2.61 -18.27 -12.44
N ALA A 101 1.47 -18.00 -13.09
CA ALA A 101 1.27 -18.36 -14.48
C ALA A 101 2.27 -17.64 -15.40
N ALA A 102 2.51 -16.35 -15.16
CA ALA A 102 3.48 -15.58 -15.94
C ALA A 102 4.93 -16.02 -15.71
N MET A 103 5.27 -16.50 -14.52
CA MET A 103 6.59 -17.09 -14.25
C MET A 103 6.80 -18.41 -14.99
N LYS A 104 5.73 -19.21 -15.14
CA LYS A 104 5.80 -20.54 -15.77
C LYS A 104 5.64 -20.49 -17.29
N TYR A 105 4.79 -19.59 -17.78
CA TYR A 105 4.41 -19.50 -19.20
C TYR A 105 4.76 -18.12 -19.77
N ALA A 106 5.77 -18.06 -20.64
CA ALA A 106 6.23 -16.83 -21.28
C ALA A 106 5.11 -16.10 -22.06
N VAL A 107 4.12 -16.85 -22.57
CA VAL A 107 2.96 -16.29 -23.28
C VAL A 107 2.09 -15.42 -22.36
N VAL A 108 2.03 -15.71 -21.06
CA VAL A 108 1.23 -14.96 -20.08
C VAL A 108 1.96 -13.71 -19.58
N ALA A 109 3.28 -13.67 -19.68
CA ALA A 109 4.10 -12.57 -19.19
C ALA A 109 3.68 -11.18 -19.72
N PRO A 110 3.31 -11.00 -21.00
CA PRO A 110 2.80 -9.73 -21.53
C PRO A 110 1.53 -9.22 -20.84
N TYR A 111 0.72 -10.13 -20.33
CA TYR A 111 -0.59 -9.82 -19.74
C TYR A 111 -0.52 -9.58 -18.22
N GLN A 112 0.66 -9.56 -17.61
CA GLN A 112 0.82 -9.32 -16.17
C GLN A 112 0.20 -8.01 -15.70
N ILE A 113 0.07 -7.01 -16.57
CA ILE A 113 -0.60 -5.73 -16.24
C ILE A 113 -2.04 -5.93 -15.77
N ILE A 114 -2.70 -7.02 -16.19
CA ILE A 114 -4.06 -7.37 -15.74
C ILE A 114 -4.12 -7.56 -14.22
N THR A 115 -2.98 -7.86 -13.57
CA THR A 115 -2.92 -7.96 -12.10
C THR A 115 -3.28 -6.65 -11.38
N LEU A 116 -3.30 -5.52 -12.07
CA LEU A 116 -3.82 -4.26 -11.50
C LEU A 116 -5.30 -4.37 -11.09
N LEU A 117 -6.10 -5.15 -11.83
CA LEU A 117 -7.52 -5.33 -11.51
C LEU A 117 -7.73 -6.07 -10.18
N PRO A 118 -7.16 -7.28 -9.97
CA PRO A 118 -7.26 -7.93 -8.66
C PRO A 118 -6.56 -7.13 -7.55
N LEU A 119 -5.50 -6.38 -7.84
CA LEU A 119 -4.88 -5.51 -6.86
C LEU A 119 -5.84 -4.37 -6.41
N MET A 120 -6.57 -3.75 -7.33
CA MET A 120 -7.65 -2.80 -6.99
C MET A 120 -8.75 -3.48 -6.17
N GLY A 121 -9.10 -4.73 -6.50
CA GLY A 121 -10.04 -5.55 -5.72
C GLY A 121 -9.55 -5.79 -4.29
N ILE A 122 -8.27 -6.13 -4.10
CA ILE A 122 -7.66 -6.31 -2.78
C ILE A 122 -7.79 -5.02 -1.97
N VAL A 123 -7.39 -3.88 -2.53
CA VAL A 123 -7.46 -2.57 -1.84
C VAL A 123 -8.91 -2.22 -1.48
N TYR A 124 -9.85 -2.44 -2.40
CA TYR A 124 -11.27 -2.15 -2.20
C TYR A 124 -11.89 -3.00 -1.09
N TYR A 125 -11.71 -4.32 -1.14
CA TYR A 125 -12.30 -5.22 -0.16
C TYR A 125 -11.59 -5.16 1.19
N PHE A 126 -10.28 -4.91 1.21
CA PHE A 126 -9.53 -4.63 2.43
C PHE A 126 -10.05 -3.37 3.13
N TYR A 127 -10.26 -2.28 2.38
CA TYR A 127 -10.83 -1.05 2.90
C TYR A 127 -12.23 -1.30 3.51
N LYS A 128 -13.10 -2.03 2.80
CA LYS A 128 -14.41 -2.40 3.30
C LYS A 128 -14.33 -3.27 4.56
N TRP A 129 -13.46 -4.26 4.54
CA TRP A 129 -13.27 -5.16 5.68
C TRP A 129 -12.79 -4.41 6.92
N CYS A 130 -11.88 -3.47 6.80
CA CYS A 130 -11.41 -2.63 7.90
C CYS A 130 -12.51 -1.75 8.53
N HIS A 131 -13.61 -1.49 7.81
CA HIS A 131 -14.77 -0.76 8.32
C HIS A 131 -15.88 -1.67 8.87
N ALA A 132 -15.63 -2.97 8.99
CA ALA A 132 -16.58 -3.90 9.59
C ALA A 132 -16.74 -3.64 11.10
N LYS A 133 -17.96 -3.86 11.62
CA LYS A 133 -18.32 -3.64 13.04
C LYS A 133 -17.39 -4.36 14.04
N PHE A 134 -16.77 -5.47 13.62
CA PHE A 134 -15.76 -6.17 14.42
C PHE A 134 -14.57 -5.27 14.77
N TRP A 135 -14.04 -4.54 13.79
CA TRP A 135 -12.92 -3.64 13.98
C TRP A 135 -13.30 -2.40 14.80
N GLU A 136 -14.51 -1.88 14.62
CA GLU A 136 -15.02 -0.77 15.45
C GLU A 136 -15.04 -1.18 16.92
N LYS A 137 -15.49 -2.43 17.24
CA LYS A 137 -15.47 -2.96 18.59
C LYS A 137 -14.05 -3.16 19.14
N LEU A 138 -13.08 -3.50 18.29
CA LEU A 138 -11.67 -3.60 18.67
C LEU A 138 -11.07 -2.20 18.95
N TYR A 139 -11.40 -1.22 18.12
CA TYR A 139 -10.99 0.18 18.31
C TYR A 139 -11.58 0.82 19.57
N SER A 140 -12.77 0.44 19.97
CA SER A 140 -13.39 0.98 21.18
C SER A 140 -12.68 0.51 22.46
N LYS A 141 -11.89 -0.56 22.39
CA LYS A 141 -11.08 -1.05 23.52
C LYS A 141 -9.76 -0.27 23.59
N LYS A 142 -9.41 0.22 24.79
CA LYS A 142 -8.17 1.01 25.02
C LYS A 142 -6.91 0.32 24.48
N ILE A 143 -6.77 -0.99 24.68
CA ILE A 143 -5.62 -1.77 24.20
C ILE A 143 -5.56 -1.79 22.67
N GLY A 144 -6.68 -2.13 22.01
CA GLY A 144 -6.76 -2.14 20.53
C GLY A 144 -6.46 -0.78 19.92
N TYR A 145 -7.03 0.27 20.47
CA TYR A 145 -6.78 1.65 20.07
C TYR A 145 -5.29 2.01 20.20
N THR A 146 -4.67 1.71 21.35
CA THR A 146 -3.24 1.98 21.58
C THR A 146 -2.34 1.26 20.58
N ILE A 147 -2.59 -0.04 20.32
CA ILE A 147 -1.79 -0.82 19.36
C ILE A 147 -1.88 -0.19 17.96
N ILE A 148 -3.09 0.15 17.52
CA ILE A 148 -3.29 0.70 16.19
C ILE A 148 -2.66 2.09 16.05
N LEU A 149 -2.79 2.95 17.07
CA LEU A 149 -2.12 4.25 17.09
C LEU A 149 -0.59 4.10 17.06
N THR A 150 -0.04 3.14 17.79
CA THR A 150 1.40 2.87 17.79
C THR A 150 1.89 2.46 16.42
N ILE A 151 1.23 1.47 15.78
CA ILE A 151 1.60 0.99 14.44
C ILE A 151 1.43 2.12 13.40
N SER A 152 0.32 2.84 13.46
CA SER A 152 0.07 3.98 12.57
C SER A 152 1.10 5.09 12.74
N GLY A 153 1.49 5.37 13.99
CA GLY A 153 2.51 6.36 14.31
C GLY A 153 3.93 5.97 13.85
N LEU A 154 4.19 4.70 13.57
CA LEU A 154 5.48 4.20 13.07
C LEU A 154 5.47 3.91 11.55
N CYS A 155 4.37 4.20 10.86
CA CYS A 155 4.19 3.81 9.46
C CYS A 155 5.24 4.44 8.54
N LEU A 156 5.56 5.72 8.74
CA LEU A 156 6.54 6.43 7.92
C LEU A 156 7.95 5.88 8.12
N GLU A 157 8.35 5.71 9.37
CA GLU A 157 9.67 5.17 9.72
C GLU A 157 9.81 3.72 9.26
N SER A 158 8.73 2.92 9.37
CA SER A 158 8.71 1.55 8.86
C SER A 158 8.93 1.50 7.35
N TYR A 159 8.31 2.40 6.62
CA TYR A 159 8.51 2.51 5.17
C TYR A 159 9.95 2.86 4.80
N LEU A 160 10.60 3.75 5.55
CA LEU A 160 11.98 4.15 5.30
C LEU A 160 12.99 3.03 5.64
N ILE A 161 12.76 2.32 6.74
CA ILE A 161 13.73 1.34 7.29
C ILE A 161 13.60 -0.04 6.66
N GLN A 162 12.42 -0.44 6.19
CA GLN A 162 12.16 -1.80 5.71
C GLN A 162 13.20 -2.28 4.68
N TYR A 163 13.62 -1.42 3.75
CA TYR A 163 14.60 -1.78 2.72
C TYR A 163 16.00 -2.06 3.28
N SER A 164 16.36 -1.41 4.39
CA SER A 164 17.66 -1.63 5.06
C SER A 164 17.67 -2.87 5.94
N VAL A 165 16.50 -3.28 6.43
CA VAL A 165 16.36 -4.41 7.38
C VAL A 165 16.06 -5.72 6.65
N PHE A 166 15.41 -5.69 5.48
CA PHE A 166 15.06 -6.89 4.74
C PHE A 166 16.31 -7.67 4.29
N THR A 167 16.36 -8.94 4.68
CA THR A 167 17.45 -9.85 4.31
C THR A 167 16.90 -11.21 3.86
N THR A 168 17.50 -11.77 2.81
CA THR A 168 17.17 -13.10 2.31
C THR A 168 17.71 -14.21 3.23
N LYS A 169 18.67 -13.91 4.10
CA LYS A 169 19.26 -14.89 5.03
C LYS A 169 18.27 -15.54 5.96
N MET A 170 17.17 -14.83 6.28
CA MET A 170 16.11 -15.34 7.16
C MET A 170 15.10 -16.26 6.46
N ASN A 171 15.21 -16.47 5.15
CA ASN A 171 14.31 -17.36 4.41
C ASN A 171 14.43 -18.83 4.84
N VAL A 172 15.54 -19.21 5.47
CA VAL A 172 15.77 -20.56 6.02
C VAL A 172 14.73 -20.94 7.08
N ILE A 173 14.22 -19.95 7.83
CA ILE A 173 13.25 -20.17 8.92
C ILE A 173 11.81 -19.86 8.49
N PHE A 174 11.51 -19.88 7.18
CA PHE A 174 10.14 -19.69 6.70
C PHE A 174 9.19 -20.75 7.29
N PRO A 175 7.96 -20.39 7.76
CA PRO A 175 7.30 -19.06 7.68
C PRO A 175 7.55 -18.14 8.89
N LEU A 176 8.35 -18.55 9.89
CA LEU A 176 8.61 -17.77 11.11
C LEU A 176 9.37 -16.47 10.83
N ASN A 177 10.10 -16.39 9.71
CA ASN A 177 10.77 -15.16 9.30
C ASN A 177 9.80 -13.98 9.14
N LEU A 178 8.53 -14.21 8.73
CA LEU A 178 7.56 -13.14 8.50
C LEU A 178 7.24 -12.36 9.80
N PRO A 179 6.73 -13.00 10.88
CA PRO A 179 6.47 -12.28 12.13
C PRO A 179 7.74 -11.71 12.76
N ILE A 180 8.88 -12.40 12.68
CA ILE A 180 10.15 -11.90 13.21
C ILE A 180 10.56 -10.62 12.48
N MET A 181 10.49 -10.59 11.13
CA MET A 181 10.81 -9.40 10.34
C MET A 181 9.88 -8.22 10.67
N VAL A 182 8.58 -8.47 10.86
CA VAL A 182 7.65 -7.41 11.28
C VAL A 182 8.07 -6.80 12.61
N ILE A 183 8.43 -7.63 13.59
CA ILE A 183 8.88 -7.16 14.90
C ILE A 183 10.18 -6.35 14.77
N ILE A 184 11.16 -6.85 14.00
CA ILE A 184 12.44 -6.13 13.80
C ILE A 184 12.20 -4.78 13.11
N VAL A 185 11.35 -4.72 12.07
CA VAL A 185 11.00 -3.47 11.39
C VAL A 185 10.32 -2.49 12.36
N LEU A 186 9.39 -2.94 13.19
CA LEU A 186 8.72 -2.07 14.16
C LEU A 186 9.69 -1.53 15.22
N LEU A 187 10.58 -2.37 15.73
CA LEU A 187 11.60 -1.94 16.70
C LEU A 187 12.58 -0.94 16.08
N ALA A 188 13.08 -1.22 14.89
CA ALA A 188 13.97 -0.32 14.18
C ALA A 188 13.29 1.01 13.84
N SER A 189 12.01 0.97 13.46
CA SER A 189 11.20 2.16 13.20
C SER A 189 11.00 3.01 14.45
N PHE A 190 10.76 2.37 15.58
CA PHE A 190 10.66 3.07 16.86
C PHE A 190 11.98 3.76 17.22
N LEU A 191 13.12 3.07 17.08
CA LEU A 191 14.44 3.68 17.30
C LEU A 191 14.68 4.86 16.36
N CYS A 192 14.36 4.73 15.07
CA CYS A 192 14.49 5.81 14.12
C CYS A 192 13.63 7.03 14.50
N LYS A 193 12.39 6.80 14.95
CA LYS A 193 11.51 7.85 15.44
C LYS A 193 12.07 8.56 16.67
N CYS A 194 12.61 7.81 17.64
CA CYS A 194 13.26 8.37 18.81
C CYS A 194 14.47 9.23 18.42
N LEU A 195 15.33 8.73 17.53
CA LEU A 195 16.49 9.48 17.02
C LEU A 195 16.09 10.75 16.28
N SER A 196 15.06 10.68 15.42
CA SER A 196 14.54 11.83 14.71
C SER A 196 14.02 12.92 15.65
N ARG A 197 13.29 12.51 16.69
CA ARG A 197 12.80 13.46 17.72
C ARG A 197 13.93 14.06 18.55
N LEU A 198 14.90 13.24 18.94
CA LEU A 198 16.09 13.70 19.65
C LEU A 198 16.87 14.72 18.82
N PHE A 199 17.07 14.42 17.53
CA PHE A 199 17.69 15.32 16.58
C PHE A 199 16.90 16.64 16.44
N SER A 200 15.59 16.57 16.32
CA SER A 200 14.73 17.76 16.24
C SER A 200 14.83 18.64 17.50
N GLN A 201 14.93 18.02 18.69
CA GLN A 201 15.10 18.76 19.94
C GLN A 201 16.46 19.46 20.03
N THR A 202 17.48 18.94 19.34
CA THR A 202 18.83 19.58 19.32
C THR A 202 18.79 20.97 18.66
N PHE A 203 17.84 21.22 17.75
CA PHE A 203 17.65 22.52 17.09
C PHE A 203 16.56 23.37 17.72
N GLY A 204 15.93 22.90 18.79
CA GLY A 204 14.93 23.63 19.53
C GLY A 204 15.58 24.51 20.63
N GLU A 205 14.93 25.61 20.99
CA GLU A 205 15.42 26.53 22.05
C GLU A 205 15.12 26.03 23.49
N GLY A 206 14.52 24.82 23.63
CA GLY A 206 14.08 24.27 24.91
C GLY A 206 14.99 23.19 25.48
N ASN A 207 14.73 22.83 26.75
CA ASN A 207 15.40 21.70 27.40
C ASN A 207 14.97 20.36 26.79
N TYR A 208 15.88 19.39 26.77
CA TYR A 208 15.58 18.03 26.30
C TYR A 208 14.47 17.37 27.11
N ASN A 209 13.42 16.92 26.43
CA ASN A 209 12.28 16.22 27.01
C ASN A 209 12.28 14.75 26.63
N TRP A 210 12.88 13.89 27.44
CA TRP A 210 12.96 12.45 27.20
C TRP A 210 11.60 11.76 27.11
N LYS A 211 10.56 12.27 27.78
CA LYS A 211 9.20 11.72 27.68
C LYS A 211 8.61 11.89 26.29
N GLU A 212 8.93 12.99 25.63
CA GLU A 212 8.50 13.21 24.24
C GLU A 212 9.30 12.38 23.23
N VAL A 213 10.60 12.16 23.49
CA VAL A 213 11.45 11.33 22.63
C VAL A 213 10.91 9.90 22.55
N VAL A 214 10.55 9.30 23.70
CA VAL A 214 10.12 7.90 23.79
C VAL A 214 8.61 7.73 23.57
N LYS A 215 7.86 8.81 23.40
CA LYS A 215 6.42 8.74 23.21
C LYS A 215 6.09 7.99 21.90
N LEU A 216 5.26 6.95 21.98
CA LEU A 216 4.90 6.12 20.84
C LEU A 216 3.95 6.82 19.85
N TYR A 217 3.06 7.67 20.36
CA TYR A 217 2.06 8.43 19.58
C TYR A 217 1.79 9.80 20.19
#